data_2fda7f99d0ea56ad6f57eb841aa7fdb2
#
_entry.id   2fda7f99d0ea56ad6f57eb841aa7fdb2
#
_cell.length_a   1.000
_cell.length_b   1.000
_cell.length_c   1.000
_cell.angle_alpha   90.00
_cell.angle_beta   90.00
_cell.angle_gamma   90.00
#
_symmetry.space_group_name_H-M   'P 1'
#
loop_
_entity.id
_entity.type
_entity.pdbx_description
1 polymer ?
#
loop_
_entity_poly.entity_id
_entity_poly.type
_entity_poly.pdbx_seq_one_letter_code
_entity_poly.pdbx_strand_id
1 'polypeptide(L)'
;MDRILESHLRAAEILYYFALKQAQKYKISKFLSSSHYMALTEARRNLGLFQHHDAITGTAKDWVVVDYGTRLFHSLTNLKKIIGYSALLLILKDKNSYNSYSFDNLLDMVSCYLLYYHKNV
;
A
#
# COMPACT_ATOMS: atom_id res chain seq x y z
N MET A 1 0.25 -15.79 -2.32
CA MET A 1 -0.27 -14.46 -1.89
C MET A 1 0.64 -13.77 -0.87
N ASP A 2 1.21 -14.47 0.08
CA ASP A 2 2.14 -13.94 1.09
C ASP A 2 3.36 -13.21 0.49
N ARG A 3 4.03 -13.79 -0.50
CA ARG A 3 5.16 -13.16 -1.21
C ARG A 3 4.76 -11.88 -1.94
N ILE A 4 3.55 -11.85 -2.50
CA ILE A 4 3.02 -10.65 -3.15
C ILE A 4 2.78 -9.56 -2.11
N LEU A 5 2.19 -9.92 -0.97
CA LEU A 5 1.97 -8.99 0.13
C LEU A 5 3.30 -8.47 0.69
N GLU A 6 4.28 -9.32 0.89
CA GLU A 6 5.62 -8.93 1.37
C GLU A 6 6.27 -7.90 0.44
N SER A 7 6.25 -8.16 -0.87
CA SER A 7 6.83 -7.25 -1.87
C SER A 7 6.13 -5.88 -1.87
N HIS A 8 4.79 -5.87 -1.80
CA HIS A 8 4.02 -4.63 -1.73
C HIS A 8 4.25 -3.90 -0.40
N LEU A 9 4.37 -4.63 0.70
CA LEU A 9 4.66 -4.03 2.01
C LEU A 9 6.02 -3.31 1.99
N ARG A 10 7.06 -3.93 1.47
CA ARG A 10 8.38 -3.30 1.33
C ARG A 10 8.33 -2.05 0.46
N ALA A 11 7.67 -2.13 -0.69
CA ALA A 11 7.51 -0.99 -1.59
C ALA A 11 6.73 0.15 -0.92
N ALA A 12 5.62 -0.17 -0.25
CA ALA A 12 4.80 0.80 0.46
C ALA A 12 5.57 1.47 1.60
N GLU A 13 6.34 0.73 2.38
CA GLU A 13 7.15 1.28 3.47
C GLU A 13 8.22 2.25 2.97
N ILE A 14 8.93 1.91 1.91
CA ILE A 14 9.96 2.76 1.32
C ILE A 14 9.34 4.05 0.77
N LEU A 15 8.30 3.94 -0.04
CA LEU A 15 7.63 5.10 -0.64
C LEU A 15 6.96 5.98 0.42
N TYR A 16 6.32 5.37 1.40
CA TYR A 16 5.70 6.09 2.51
C TYR A 16 6.73 6.89 3.31
N TYR A 17 7.89 6.32 3.61
CA TYR A 17 8.95 7.02 4.33
C TYR A 17 9.39 8.29 3.60
N PHE A 18 9.68 8.20 2.31
CA PHE A 18 10.09 9.36 1.52
C PHE A 18 8.94 10.38 1.36
N ALA A 19 7.72 9.91 1.12
CA ALA A 19 6.55 10.77 1.04
C ALA A 19 6.26 11.48 2.37
N LEU A 20 6.41 10.78 3.50
CA LEU A 20 6.25 11.36 4.83
C LEU A 20 7.24 12.50 5.06
N LYS A 21 8.50 12.33 4.68
CA LYS A 21 9.52 13.39 4.77
C LYS A 21 9.15 14.61 3.94
N GLN A 22 8.64 14.41 2.73
CA GLN A 22 8.15 15.50 1.89
C GLN A 22 6.91 16.18 2.49
N ALA A 23 5.95 15.39 2.99
CA ALA A 23 4.76 15.90 3.64
C ALA A 23 5.08 16.74 4.88
N GLN A 24 6.04 16.33 5.69
CA GLN A 24 6.52 17.08 6.85
C GLN A 24 7.20 18.39 6.42
N LYS A 25 8.06 18.34 5.41
CA LYS A 25 8.78 19.51 4.89
C LYS A 25 7.82 20.58 4.34
N TYR A 26 6.84 20.18 3.56
CA TYR A 26 5.88 21.07 2.90
C TYR A 26 4.55 21.23 3.66
N LYS A 27 4.41 20.62 4.83
CA LYS A 27 3.22 20.66 5.69
C LYS A 27 1.94 20.22 4.96
N ILE A 28 2.00 19.09 4.27
CA ILE A 28 0.88 18.51 3.52
C ILE A 28 -0.08 17.83 4.50
N SER A 29 -1.04 18.58 5.01
CA SER A 29 -1.94 18.12 6.08
C SER A 29 -2.77 16.89 5.71
N LYS A 30 -3.23 16.80 4.47
CA LYS A 30 -4.03 15.67 3.98
C LYS A 30 -3.26 14.35 4.01
N PHE A 31 -1.96 14.36 3.71
CA PHE A 31 -1.11 13.18 3.82
C PHE A 31 -0.77 12.86 5.27
N LEU A 32 -0.43 13.88 6.07
CA LEU A 32 -0.04 13.72 7.47
C LEU A 32 -1.18 13.22 8.36
N SER A 33 -2.42 13.60 8.05
CA SER A 33 -3.62 13.14 8.77
C SER A 33 -4.16 11.79 8.31
N SER A 34 -3.55 11.17 7.30
CA SER A 34 -3.98 9.88 6.75
C SER A 34 -3.75 8.73 7.72
N SER A 35 -4.49 7.63 7.53
CA SER A 35 -4.33 6.38 8.27
C SER A 35 -3.26 5.43 7.69
N HIS A 36 -2.37 5.93 6.85
CA HIS A 36 -1.38 5.10 6.14
C HIS A 36 -0.48 4.30 7.08
N TYR A 37 0.00 4.91 8.15
CA TYR A 37 0.84 4.22 9.12
C TYR A 37 0.12 3.04 9.81
N MET A 38 -1.15 3.24 10.16
CA MET A 38 -1.97 2.18 10.75
C MET A 38 -2.20 1.03 9.77
N ALA A 39 -2.46 1.35 8.51
CA ALA A 39 -2.63 0.34 7.46
C ALA A 39 -1.34 -0.46 7.19
N LEU A 40 -0.17 0.18 7.23
CA LEU A 40 1.13 -0.50 7.17
C LEU A 40 1.33 -1.45 8.35
N THR A 41 0.99 -1.01 9.56
CA THR A 41 1.08 -1.82 10.77
C THR A 41 0.15 -3.03 10.71
N GLU A 42 -1.08 -2.84 10.23
CA GLU A 42 -2.03 -3.94 10.04
C GLU A 42 -1.53 -4.94 9.01
N ALA A 43 -0.97 -4.47 7.89
CA ALA A 43 -0.40 -5.35 6.87
C ALA A 43 0.77 -6.20 7.42
N ARG A 44 1.65 -5.61 8.23
CA ARG A 44 2.73 -6.34 8.92
C ARG A 44 2.17 -7.43 9.85
N ARG A 45 1.13 -7.10 10.62
CA ARG A 45 0.49 -8.05 11.55
C ARG A 45 -0.17 -9.21 10.78
N ASN A 46 -0.88 -8.91 9.70
CA ASN A 46 -1.54 -9.93 8.89
C ASN A 46 -0.53 -10.83 8.18
N LEU A 47 0.57 -10.27 7.68
CA LEU A 47 1.67 -11.07 7.12
C LEU A 47 2.31 -11.95 8.17
N GLY A 48 2.57 -11.42 9.37
CA GLY A 48 3.11 -12.19 10.50
C GLY A 48 2.17 -13.30 10.95
N LEU A 49 0.87 -13.03 11.01
CA LEU A 49 -0.15 -14.02 11.36
C LEU A 49 -0.18 -15.17 10.35
N PHE A 50 -0.01 -14.89 9.06
CA PHE A 50 0.03 -15.90 8.00
C PHE A 50 1.29 -16.79 8.06
N GLN A 51 2.34 -16.39 8.77
CA GLN A 51 3.52 -17.23 9.02
C GLN A 51 3.27 -18.34 10.05
N HIS A 52 2.08 -18.39 10.67
CA HIS A 52 1.67 -19.50 11.53
C HIS A 52 1.80 -20.84 10.81
N HIS A 53 2.27 -21.87 11.51
CA HIS A 53 2.61 -23.16 10.91
C HIS A 53 1.43 -23.88 10.21
N ASP A 54 0.19 -23.62 10.62
CA ASP A 54 -1.01 -24.17 9.96
C ASP A 54 -1.52 -23.30 8.80
N ALA A 55 -1.08 -22.03 8.72
CA ALA A 55 -1.49 -21.13 7.65
C ALA A 55 -0.60 -21.26 6.41
N ILE A 56 0.71 -21.10 6.58
CA ILE A 56 1.67 -21.13 5.47
C ILE A 56 1.82 -22.52 4.84
N THR A 57 1.59 -23.58 5.63
CA THR A 57 1.64 -24.97 5.17
C THR A 57 0.34 -25.43 4.49
N GLY A 58 -0.74 -24.66 4.59
CA GLY A 58 -2.03 -25.02 4.03
C GLY A 58 -2.78 -26.12 4.78
N THR A 59 -2.41 -26.40 6.04
CA THR A 59 -3.03 -27.43 6.88
C THR A 59 -4.16 -26.91 7.76
N ALA A 60 -4.51 -25.63 7.65
CA ALA A 60 -5.62 -25.03 8.37
C ALA A 60 -6.98 -25.49 7.84
N LYS A 61 -8.02 -25.42 8.69
CA LYS A 61 -9.41 -25.69 8.28
C LYS A 61 -9.85 -24.69 7.20
N ASP A 62 -10.74 -25.10 6.31
CA ASP A 62 -11.18 -24.31 5.15
C ASP A 62 -11.63 -22.89 5.52
N TRP A 63 -12.44 -22.74 6.56
CA TRP A 63 -12.90 -21.42 7.00
C TRP A 63 -11.77 -20.53 7.54
N VAL A 64 -10.72 -21.12 8.12
CA VAL A 64 -9.51 -20.39 8.55
C VAL A 64 -8.70 -19.95 7.35
N VAL A 65 -8.58 -20.78 6.32
CA VAL A 65 -7.91 -20.43 5.05
C VAL A 65 -8.59 -19.24 4.38
N VAL A 66 -9.92 -19.23 4.37
CA VAL A 66 -10.72 -18.09 3.84
C VAL A 66 -10.46 -16.82 4.65
N ASP A 67 -10.41 -16.88 5.98
CA ASP A 67 -10.11 -15.73 6.83
C ASP A 67 -8.71 -15.17 6.55
N TYR A 68 -7.70 -16.01 6.49
CA TYR A 68 -6.33 -15.58 6.13
C TYR A 68 -6.28 -14.94 4.74
N GLY A 69 -6.89 -15.56 3.75
CA GLY A 69 -6.96 -15.04 2.39
C GLY A 69 -7.62 -13.65 2.32
N THR A 70 -8.71 -13.47 3.05
CA THR A 70 -9.43 -12.20 3.15
C THR A 70 -8.57 -11.11 3.79
N ARG A 71 -7.89 -11.42 4.90
CA ARG A 71 -6.99 -10.48 5.59
C ARG A 71 -5.82 -10.06 4.70
N LEU A 72 -5.18 -11.01 4.02
CA LEU A 72 -4.07 -10.73 3.10
C LEU A 72 -4.53 -9.88 1.92
N PHE A 73 -5.69 -10.19 1.33
CA PHE A 73 -6.26 -9.43 0.22
C PHE A 73 -6.60 -7.99 0.62
N HIS A 74 -7.23 -7.80 1.78
CA HIS A 74 -7.55 -6.48 2.29
C HIS A 74 -6.29 -5.66 2.56
N SER A 75 -5.28 -6.27 3.17
CA SER A 75 -3.98 -5.62 3.37
C SER A 75 -3.31 -5.24 2.06
N LEU A 76 -3.34 -6.12 1.06
CA LEU A 76 -2.78 -5.84 -0.27
C LEU A 76 -3.47 -4.65 -0.94
N THR A 77 -4.79 -4.56 -0.85
CA THR A 77 -5.57 -3.44 -1.39
C THR A 77 -5.18 -2.11 -0.72
N ASN A 78 -5.04 -2.11 0.60
CA ASN A 78 -4.60 -0.93 1.34
C ASN A 78 -3.16 -0.52 1.01
N LEU A 79 -2.24 -1.48 0.87
CA LEU A 79 -0.86 -1.21 0.47
C LEU A 79 -0.77 -0.58 -0.93
N LYS A 80 -1.58 -1.04 -1.89
CA LYS A 80 -1.65 -0.44 -3.22
C LYS A 80 -2.09 1.02 -3.17
N LYS A 81 -3.05 1.35 -2.31
CA LYS A 81 -3.48 2.74 -2.08
C LYS A 81 -2.33 3.58 -1.50
N ILE A 82 -1.62 3.09 -0.50
CA ILE A 82 -0.49 3.78 0.12
C ILE A 82 0.62 4.05 -0.91
N ILE A 83 0.93 3.05 -1.73
CA ILE A 83 1.91 3.19 -2.83
C ILE A 83 1.47 4.30 -3.79
N GLY A 84 0.21 4.30 -4.21
CA GLY A 84 -0.34 5.32 -5.11
C GLY A 84 -0.28 6.73 -4.52
N TYR A 85 -0.73 6.91 -3.29
CA TYR A 85 -0.70 8.22 -2.61
C TYR A 85 0.71 8.72 -2.37
N SER A 86 1.61 7.86 -1.95
CA SER A 86 3.00 8.19 -1.70
C SER A 86 3.72 8.55 -3.01
N ALA A 87 3.52 7.77 -4.06
CA ALA A 87 4.08 8.03 -5.37
C ALA A 87 3.57 9.37 -5.94
N LEU A 88 2.27 9.66 -5.84
CA LEU A 88 1.72 10.93 -6.27
C LEU A 88 2.40 12.11 -5.59
N LEU A 89 2.51 12.07 -4.27
CA LEU A 89 3.16 13.15 -3.53
C LEU A 89 4.62 13.35 -3.95
N LEU A 90 5.33 12.25 -4.22
CA LEU A 90 6.74 12.31 -4.62
C LEU A 90 6.94 12.90 -6.03
N ILE A 91 6.05 12.60 -6.99
CA ILE A 91 6.18 13.06 -8.38
C ILE A 91 5.64 14.48 -8.62
N LEU A 92 4.78 15.00 -7.75
CA LEU A 92 4.25 16.35 -7.91
C LEU A 92 5.36 17.41 -7.82
N LYS A 93 5.39 18.31 -8.80
CA LYS A 93 6.30 19.48 -8.76
C LYS A 93 5.89 20.45 -7.67
N ASP A 94 4.62 20.80 -7.61
CA ASP A 94 4.04 21.56 -6.51
C ASP A 94 3.42 20.62 -5.48
N LYS A 95 4.09 20.44 -4.36
CA LYS A 95 3.64 19.55 -3.28
C LYS A 95 2.31 20.00 -2.65
N ASN A 96 2.04 21.28 -2.63
CA ASN A 96 0.80 21.82 -2.05
C ASN A 96 -0.44 21.45 -2.88
N SER A 97 -0.29 21.18 -4.17
CA SER A 97 -1.38 20.73 -5.03
C SER A 97 -1.93 19.35 -4.61
N TYR A 98 -1.18 18.57 -3.84
CA TYR A 98 -1.63 17.28 -3.31
C TYR A 98 -2.95 17.39 -2.53
N ASN A 99 -3.14 18.46 -1.76
CA ASN A 99 -4.35 18.68 -0.97
C ASN A 99 -5.62 18.83 -1.81
N SER A 100 -5.50 19.21 -3.08
CA SER A 100 -6.63 19.43 -4.00
C SER A 100 -6.99 18.19 -4.83
N TYR A 101 -6.17 17.14 -4.84
CA TYR A 101 -6.46 15.93 -5.61
C TYR A 101 -7.60 15.12 -4.98
N SER A 102 -8.51 14.62 -5.83
CA SER A 102 -9.47 13.58 -5.48
C SER A 102 -8.85 12.22 -5.76
N PHE A 103 -8.96 11.30 -4.78
CA PHE A 103 -8.25 10.02 -4.83
C PHE A 103 -9.11 8.85 -5.32
N ASP A 104 -10.34 9.10 -5.72
CA ASP A 104 -11.27 8.04 -6.11
C ASP A 104 -10.79 7.25 -7.35
N ASN A 105 -10.01 7.88 -8.23
CA ASN A 105 -9.50 7.29 -9.47
C ASN A 105 -7.97 7.09 -9.47
N LEU A 106 -7.29 7.31 -8.35
CA LEU A 106 -5.81 7.28 -8.32
C LEU A 106 -5.24 5.90 -8.60
N LEU A 107 -5.92 4.84 -8.18
CA LEU A 107 -5.50 3.46 -8.42
C LEU A 107 -5.51 3.12 -9.91
N ASP A 108 -6.49 3.63 -10.65
CA ASP A 108 -6.60 3.44 -12.09
C ASP A 108 -5.50 4.20 -12.83
N MET A 109 -5.18 5.42 -12.39
CA MET A 109 -4.10 6.22 -12.96
C MET A 109 -2.72 5.57 -12.75
N VAL A 110 -2.42 5.09 -11.56
CA VAL A 110 -1.14 4.43 -11.26
C VAL A 110 -1.03 3.11 -12.02
N SER A 111 -2.11 2.35 -12.12
CA SER A 111 -2.16 1.13 -12.92
C SER A 111 -1.95 1.42 -14.41
N CYS A 112 -2.58 2.44 -14.96
CA CYS A 112 -2.39 2.87 -16.35
C CYS A 112 -0.95 3.35 -16.61
N TYR A 113 -0.35 4.09 -15.68
CA TYR A 113 1.02 4.57 -15.82
C TYR A 113 2.03 3.42 -15.81
N LEU A 114 1.87 2.45 -14.91
CA LEU A 114 2.70 1.25 -14.84
C LEU A 114 2.55 0.36 -16.07
N LEU A 115 1.32 0.21 -16.59
CA LEU A 115 1.05 -0.53 -17.82
C LEU A 115 1.62 0.16 -19.07
N TYR A 116 1.59 1.49 -19.10
CA TYR A 116 2.18 2.27 -20.19
C TYR A 116 3.69 2.12 -20.24
N TYR A 117 4.36 2.19 -19.09
CA TYR A 117 5.82 2.00 -19.01
C TYR A 117 6.23 0.56 -19.33
N HIS A 118 5.46 -0.45 -18.90
CA HIS A 118 5.78 -1.85 -19.20
C HIS A 118 5.63 -2.22 -20.69
N LYS A 119 4.82 -1.48 -21.46
CA LYS A 119 4.65 -1.70 -22.90
C LYS A 119 5.68 -0.98 -23.76
N ASN A 120 6.40 0.01 -23.22
CA ASN A 120 7.32 0.85 -23.98
C ASN A 120 8.80 0.68 -23.55
N VAL A 121 9.09 -0.31 -22.72
CA VAL A 121 10.42 -0.80 -22.38
C VAL A 121 10.56 -2.24 -22.85
#